data_fc69f59c2a6e89246573ca1fa66fd334
#
_entry.id   fc69f59c2a6e89246573ca1fa66fd334
#
_cell.length_a   1.000
_cell.length_b   1.000
_cell.length_c   1.000
_cell.angle_alpha   90.00
_cell.angle_beta   90.00
_cell.angle_gamma   90.00
#
_symmetry.space_group_name_H-M   'P 1'
#
loop_
_entity.id
_entity.type
_entity.pdbx_description
1 polymer ?
#
loop_
_entity_poly.entity_id
_entity_poly.type
_entity_poly.pdbx_seq_one_letter_code
_entity_poly.pdbx_strand_id
1 'polypeptide(L)'
;SSIVLSLYYGIHYESIDEIYTMLGYGYMSAYYIVLHVLKRKWDETRIRRILLVFSVLFGHFFVFTLSLTRFILYQLSTLLFTSKPNQMAFTILCFGMIYPNQVLSISFVCPLLLQLVSYFCTEHKWIVQKMVLLGLMFIYFKKVNLISLFFFNIFRKLYGLIFLFGFIVQDLINL
;
A
#
# COMPACT_ATOMS: atom_id res chain seq x y z
N SER A 1 5.66 -20.19 -1.58
CA SER A 1 6.88 -19.38 -1.66
C SER A 1 6.78 -18.23 -2.68
N SER A 2 6.12 -18.42 -3.84
CA SER A 2 5.99 -17.37 -4.88
C SER A 2 5.24 -16.11 -4.42
N ILE A 3 4.16 -16.26 -3.66
CA ILE A 3 3.35 -15.15 -3.12
C ILE A 3 4.19 -14.29 -2.17
N VAL A 4 4.96 -14.91 -1.29
CA VAL A 4 5.83 -14.20 -0.35
C VAL A 4 6.90 -13.42 -1.10
N LEU A 5 7.56 -14.02 -2.09
CA LEU A 5 8.55 -13.35 -2.93
C LEU A 5 7.93 -12.16 -3.71
N SER A 6 6.73 -12.31 -4.27
CA SER A 6 6.06 -11.20 -4.96
C SER A 6 5.69 -10.06 -4.03
N LEU A 7 5.30 -10.34 -2.78
CA LEU A 7 5.03 -9.33 -1.76
C LEU A 7 6.28 -8.55 -1.34
N TYR A 8 7.42 -9.23 -1.18
CA TYR A 8 8.67 -8.60 -0.75
C TYR A 8 9.41 -7.89 -1.89
N TYR A 9 9.51 -8.53 -3.05
CA TYR A 9 10.34 -8.04 -4.16
C TYR A 9 9.55 -7.34 -5.26
N GLY A 10 8.21 -7.31 -5.18
CA GLY A 10 7.36 -6.71 -6.22
C GLY A 10 7.47 -7.42 -7.57
N ILE A 11 7.81 -8.71 -7.55
CA ILE A 11 7.93 -9.52 -8.76
C ILE A 11 6.53 -9.82 -9.29
N HIS A 12 6.30 -9.52 -10.57
CA HIS A 12 5.02 -9.72 -11.21
C HIS A 12 4.83 -11.17 -11.67
N TYR A 13 3.79 -11.79 -11.16
CA TYR A 13 3.26 -13.05 -11.70
C TYR A 13 1.92 -12.78 -12.40
N GLU A 14 1.62 -13.48 -13.46
CA GLU A 14 0.41 -13.29 -14.30
C GLU A 14 -0.93 -13.65 -13.62
N SER A 15 -0.97 -13.70 -12.30
CA SER A 15 -2.15 -14.09 -11.52
C SER A 15 -2.85 -12.88 -10.88
N ILE A 16 -3.98 -13.15 -10.23
CA ILE A 16 -4.79 -12.17 -9.46
C ILE A 16 -3.96 -11.43 -8.40
N ASP A 17 -2.85 -12.05 -7.96
CA ASP A 17 -1.95 -11.52 -6.95
C ASP A 17 -1.18 -10.28 -7.43
N GLU A 18 -1.05 -10.05 -8.74
CA GLU A 18 -0.37 -8.88 -9.30
C GLU A 18 -0.95 -7.56 -8.79
N ILE A 19 -2.28 -7.45 -8.72
CA ILE A 19 -2.94 -6.23 -8.27
C ILE A 19 -2.56 -5.91 -6.84
N TYR A 20 -2.53 -6.91 -5.96
CA TYR A 20 -2.24 -6.71 -4.55
C TYR A 20 -0.77 -6.38 -4.30
N THR A 21 0.13 -6.99 -5.06
CA THR A 21 1.57 -6.70 -4.99
C THR A 21 1.90 -5.33 -5.55
N MET A 22 1.33 -4.98 -6.70
CA MET A 22 1.50 -3.65 -7.32
C MET A 22 0.99 -2.53 -6.42
N LEU A 23 -0.10 -2.74 -5.71
CA LEU A 23 -0.68 -1.74 -4.81
C LEU A 23 0.05 -1.64 -3.47
N GLY A 24 1.01 -2.52 -3.19
CA GLY A 24 1.76 -2.54 -1.93
C GLY A 24 0.87 -2.83 -0.71
N TYR A 25 -0.19 -3.60 -0.89
CA TYR A 25 -1.12 -3.90 0.20
C TYR A 25 -0.48 -4.66 1.35
N GLY A 26 0.53 -5.47 1.07
CA GLY A 26 1.31 -6.15 2.10
C GLY A 26 1.89 -5.16 3.10
N TYR A 27 2.66 -4.18 2.62
CA TYR A 27 3.29 -3.14 3.44
C TYR A 27 2.26 -2.29 4.18
N MET A 28 1.23 -1.80 3.47
CA MET A 28 0.20 -0.96 4.06
C MET A 28 -0.61 -1.70 5.12
N SER A 29 -1.00 -2.95 4.84
CA SER A 29 -1.79 -3.74 5.79
C SER A 29 -0.98 -4.10 7.03
N ALA A 30 0.26 -4.53 6.86
CA ALA A 30 1.19 -4.79 7.96
C ALA A 30 1.39 -3.55 8.82
N TYR A 31 1.68 -2.40 8.18
CA TYR A 31 1.81 -1.12 8.86
C TYR A 31 0.57 -0.79 9.72
N TYR A 32 -0.64 -0.90 9.15
CA TYR A 32 -1.86 -0.58 9.90
C TYR A 32 -2.16 -1.58 11.01
N ILE A 33 -1.82 -2.86 10.85
CA ILE A 33 -1.94 -3.85 11.92
C ILE A 33 -1.02 -3.47 13.08
N VAL A 34 0.26 -3.23 12.79
CA VAL A 34 1.25 -2.83 13.81
C VAL A 34 0.86 -1.53 14.48
N LEU A 35 0.47 -0.51 13.70
CA LEU A 35 -0.01 0.76 14.22
C LEU A 35 -1.21 0.56 15.16
N HIS A 36 -2.19 -0.26 14.78
CA HIS A 36 -3.39 -0.50 15.59
C HIS A 36 -3.05 -1.18 16.91
N VAL A 37 -2.15 -2.15 16.90
CA VAL A 37 -1.71 -2.86 18.12
C VAL A 37 -0.93 -1.91 19.03
N LEU A 38 0.01 -1.16 18.50
CA LEU A 38 0.89 -0.29 19.29
C LEU A 38 0.19 0.95 19.82
N LYS A 39 -0.82 1.47 19.12
CA LYS A 39 -1.65 2.61 19.55
C LYS A 39 -2.25 2.46 20.95
N ARG A 40 -2.40 1.23 21.43
CA ARG A 40 -2.92 0.95 22.76
C ARG A 40 -1.95 1.36 23.89
N LYS A 41 -0.64 1.47 23.59
CA LYS A 41 0.40 1.71 24.58
C LYS A 41 1.20 2.99 24.35
N TRP A 42 1.30 3.44 23.10
CA TRP A 42 2.19 4.52 22.71
C TRP A 42 1.43 5.58 21.91
N ASP A 43 1.96 6.82 21.95
CA ASP A 43 1.45 7.91 21.14
C ASP A 43 1.56 7.64 19.65
N GLU A 44 0.49 7.92 18.91
CA GLU A 44 0.37 7.64 17.47
C GLU A 44 1.50 8.28 16.65
N THR A 45 1.89 9.50 17.00
CA THR A 45 2.94 10.23 16.28
C THR A 45 4.29 9.56 16.44
N ARG A 46 4.61 9.07 17.64
CA ARG A 46 5.85 8.33 17.91
C ARG A 46 5.88 7.02 17.11
N ILE A 47 4.78 6.28 17.12
CA ILE A 47 4.68 5.02 16.38
C ILE A 47 4.86 5.27 14.88
N ARG A 48 4.22 6.28 14.31
CA ARG A 48 4.34 6.64 12.90
C ARG A 48 5.79 6.95 12.52
N ARG A 49 6.53 7.68 13.36
CA ARG A 49 7.96 7.97 13.13
C ARG A 49 8.80 6.69 13.15
N ILE A 50 8.62 5.81 14.13
CA ILE A 50 9.34 4.55 14.23
C ILE A 50 9.04 3.66 13.01
N LEU A 51 7.78 3.52 12.63
CA LEU A 51 7.39 2.72 11.48
C LEU A 51 7.87 3.32 10.14
N LEU A 52 7.98 4.65 10.04
CA LEU A 52 8.58 5.31 8.88
C LEU A 52 10.06 4.93 8.75
N VAL A 53 10.84 5.06 9.84
CA VAL A 53 12.25 4.67 9.86
C VAL A 53 12.40 3.18 9.48
N PHE A 54 11.57 2.32 10.07
CA PHE A 54 11.57 0.89 9.74
C PHE A 54 11.25 0.64 8.25
N SER A 55 10.30 1.35 7.67
CA SER A 55 9.95 1.23 6.24
C SER A 55 11.09 1.66 5.32
N VAL A 56 11.84 2.71 5.70
CA VAL A 56 13.02 3.16 4.96
C VAL A 56 14.15 2.12 5.05
N LEU A 57 14.43 1.61 6.24
CA LEU A 57 15.41 0.56 6.44
C LEU A 57 15.03 -0.70 5.67
N PHE A 58 13.77 -1.10 5.72
CA PHE A 58 13.26 -2.23 4.94
C PHE A 58 13.50 -2.03 3.44
N GLY A 59 13.21 -0.85 2.90
CA GLY A 59 13.47 -0.53 1.49
C GLY A 59 14.96 -0.60 1.13
N HIS A 60 15.84 -0.22 2.06
CA HIS A 60 17.30 -0.29 1.85
C HIS A 60 17.80 -1.74 1.80
N PHE A 61 17.30 -2.61 2.68
CA PHE A 61 17.75 -4.00 2.74
C PHE A 61 17.16 -4.89 1.64
N PHE A 62 15.92 -4.62 1.24
CA PHE A 62 15.25 -5.48 0.26
C PHE A 62 15.24 -4.87 -1.13
N VAL A 63 14.41 -3.94 -1.41
CA VAL A 63 14.40 -3.12 -2.65
C VAL A 63 13.36 -2.00 -2.47
N PHE A 64 13.66 -0.80 -2.96
CA PHE A 64 12.68 0.27 -3.06
C PHE A 64 11.70 0.04 -4.22
N THR A 65 10.63 -0.69 -3.98
CA THR A 65 9.55 -0.82 -4.96
C THR A 65 8.76 0.50 -5.08
N LEU A 66 8.10 0.71 -6.23
CA LEU A 66 7.25 1.90 -6.45
C LEU A 66 6.18 2.05 -5.35
N SER A 67 5.58 0.92 -4.95
CA SER A 67 4.56 0.89 -3.90
C SER A 67 5.12 1.27 -2.54
N LEU A 68 6.32 0.80 -2.20
CA LEU A 68 6.97 1.12 -0.93
C LEU A 68 7.40 2.58 -0.89
N THR A 69 8.03 3.08 -1.96
CA THR A 69 8.43 4.50 -2.06
C THR A 69 7.24 5.42 -1.90
N ARG A 70 6.14 5.17 -2.63
CA ARG A 70 4.91 5.95 -2.47
C ARG A 70 4.38 5.88 -1.04
N PHE A 71 4.39 4.70 -0.42
CA PHE A 71 3.95 4.52 0.96
C PHE A 71 4.79 5.35 1.93
N ILE A 72 6.13 5.33 1.80
CA ILE A 72 7.05 6.12 2.62
C ILE A 72 6.77 7.61 2.43
N LEU A 73 6.64 8.08 1.19
CA LEU A 73 6.32 9.48 0.90
C LEU A 73 4.99 9.92 1.52
N TYR A 74 3.98 9.06 1.44
CA TYR A 74 2.69 9.33 2.06
C TYR A 74 2.80 9.37 3.60
N GLN A 75 3.53 8.45 4.24
CA GLN A 75 3.75 8.51 5.69
C GLN A 75 4.54 9.75 6.10
N LEU A 76 5.55 10.13 5.32
CA LEU A 76 6.29 11.38 5.55
C LEU A 76 5.35 12.59 5.45
N SER A 77 4.51 12.64 4.44
CA SER A 77 3.53 13.74 4.27
C SER A 77 2.56 13.85 5.45
N THR A 78 2.16 12.73 6.06
CA THR A 78 1.28 12.74 7.24
C THR A 78 1.95 13.30 8.49
N LEU A 79 3.29 13.28 8.56
CA LEU A 79 4.06 13.88 9.65
C LEU A 79 4.33 15.38 9.41
N LEU A 80 4.41 15.80 8.15
CA LEU A 80 4.70 17.19 7.77
C LEU A 80 3.44 18.05 7.67
N PHE A 81 2.34 17.49 7.21
CA PHE A 81 1.11 18.23 6.94
C PHE A 81 -0.08 17.66 7.68
N THR A 82 -0.90 18.55 8.23
CA THR A 82 -2.15 18.16 8.90
C THR A 82 -3.31 18.00 7.91
N SER A 83 -3.32 18.77 6.82
CA SER A 83 -4.40 18.74 5.84
C SER A 83 -4.18 17.62 4.81
N LYS A 84 -5.23 16.82 4.55
CA LYS A 84 -5.18 15.73 3.58
C LYS A 84 -4.85 16.17 2.14
N PRO A 85 -5.38 17.28 1.62
CA PRO A 85 -5.00 17.77 0.29
C PRO A 85 -3.49 18.04 0.18
N ASN A 86 -2.88 18.68 1.19
CA ASN A 86 -1.44 18.97 1.20
C ASN A 86 -0.59 17.69 1.27
N GLN A 87 -1.05 16.67 2.04
CA GLN A 87 -0.42 15.36 2.08
C GLN A 87 -0.41 14.69 0.70
N MET A 88 -1.54 14.74 -0.02
CA MET A 88 -1.66 14.20 -1.36
C MET A 88 -0.80 14.97 -2.35
N ALA A 89 -0.86 16.31 -2.35
CA ALA A 89 -0.06 17.16 -3.23
C ALA A 89 1.44 16.91 -3.04
N PHE A 90 1.91 16.87 -1.80
CA PHE A 90 3.30 16.54 -1.49
C PHE A 90 3.71 15.17 -2.03
N THR A 91 2.87 14.15 -1.80
CA THR A 91 3.14 12.78 -2.26
C THR A 91 3.23 12.71 -3.79
N ILE A 92 2.31 13.40 -4.51
CA ILE A 92 2.31 13.45 -5.98
C ILE A 92 3.56 14.14 -6.49
N LEU A 93 3.90 15.30 -5.95
CA LEU A 93 5.07 16.08 -6.37
C LEU A 93 6.38 15.31 -6.15
N CYS A 94 6.60 14.80 -4.94
CA CYS A 94 7.83 14.06 -4.63
C CYS A 94 7.92 12.75 -5.44
N PHE A 95 6.83 12.01 -5.60
CA PHE A 95 6.84 10.81 -6.42
C PHE A 95 7.11 11.13 -7.90
N GLY A 96 6.49 12.17 -8.43
CA GLY A 96 6.69 12.64 -9.80
C GLY A 96 8.13 13.10 -10.07
N MET A 97 8.80 13.70 -9.08
CA MET A 97 10.21 14.07 -9.18
C MET A 97 11.15 12.85 -9.18
N ILE A 98 10.84 11.83 -8.38
CA ILE A 98 11.67 10.61 -8.26
C ILE A 98 11.41 9.65 -9.44
N TYR A 99 10.16 9.50 -9.84
CA TYR A 99 9.72 8.54 -10.88
C TYR A 99 8.82 9.20 -11.94
N PRO A 100 9.30 10.13 -12.77
CA PRO A 100 8.46 10.87 -13.71
C PRO A 100 7.71 9.95 -14.70
N ASN A 101 8.36 8.87 -15.14
CA ASN A 101 7.77 7.92 -16.09
C ASN A 101 6.75 6.95 -15.47
N GLN A 102 6.62 6.92 -14.13
CA GLN A 102 5.77 5.99 -13.40
C GLN A 102 4.55 6.66 -12.74
N VAL A 103 4.34 7.95 -12.98
CA VAL A 103 3.20 8.70 -12.41
C VAL A 103 1.85 8.13 -12.83
N LEU A 104 1.77 7.57 -14.05
CA LEU A 104 0.56 6.93 -14.55
C LEU A 104 0.49 5.42 -14.24
N SER A 105 1.43 4.87 -13.47
CA SER A 105 1.39 3.46 -13.09
C SER A 105 0.19 3.18 -12.17
N ILE A 106 -0.38 1.97 -12.28
CA ILE A 106 -1.49 1.54 -11.42
C ILE A 106 -1.10 1.57 -9.94
N SER A 107 0.17 1.28 -9.63
CA SER A 107 0.73 1.33 -8.27
C SER A 107 0.63 2.72 -7.64
N PHE A 108 0.62 3.77 -8.45
CA PHE A 108 0.49 5.14 -7.99
C PHE A 108 -0.95 5.65 -8.10
N VAL A 109 -1.58 5.50 -9.28
CA VAL A 109 -2.91 6.06 -9.58
C VAL A 109 -4.00 5.45 -8.71
N CYS A 110 -4.03 4.13 -8.54
CA CYS A 110 -5.12 3.47 -7.82
C CYS A 110 -5.23 3.90 -6.35
N PRO A 111 -4.16 3.86 -5.53
CA PRO A 111 -4.26 4.31 -4.14
C PRO A 111 -4.53 5.80 -4.00
N LEU A 112 -4.03 6.62 -4.94
CA LEU A 112 -4.33 8.05 -4.97
C LEU A 112 -5.83 8.30 -5.18
N LEU A 113 -6.43 7.65 -6.18
CA LEU A 113 -7.87 7.76 -6.43
C LEU A 113 -8.70 7.24 -5.27
N LEU A 114 -8.30 6.13 -4.64
CA LEU A 114 -9.00 5.63 -3.46
C LEU A 114 -8.91 6.58 -2.26
N GLN A 115 -7.81 7.32 -2.12
CA GLN A 115 -7.67 8.38 -1.11
C GLN A 115 -8.55 9.58 -1.44
N LEU A 116 -8.58 10.03 -2.70
CA LEU A 116 -9.46 11.11 -3.15
C LEU A 116 -10.93 10.77 -2.92
N VAL A 117 -11.36 9.57 -3.30
CA VAL A 117 -12.72 9.09 -3.00
C VAL A 117 -12.99 9.10 -1.50
N SER A 118 -12.02 8.68 -0.69
CA SER A 118 -12.15 8.69 0.77
C SER A 118 -12.25 10.09 1.35
N TYR A 119 -11.75 11.11 0.65
CA TYR A 119 -11.82 12.50 1.06
C TYR A 119 -13.14 13.17 0.67
N PHE A 120 -13.57 12.97 -0.59
CA PHE A 120 -14.77 13.63 -1.13
C PHE A 120 -16.07 12.90 -0.82
N CYS A 121 -16.05 11.56 -0.73
CA CYS A 121 -17.25 10.76 -0.49
C CYS A 121 -17.30 10.32 0.97
N THR A 122 -18.12 10.97 1.78
CA THR A 122 -18.42 10.56 3.16
C THR A 122 -19.47 9.46 3.20
N GLU A 123 -20.56 9.67 2.47
CA GLU A 123 -21.63 8.69 2.28
C GLU A 123 -21.26 7.72 1.17
N HIS A 124 -21.70 6.48 1.26
CA HIS A 124 -21.47 5.43 0.25
C HIS A 124 -20.01 5.24 -0.21
N LYS A 125 -19.05 5.71 0.58
CA LYS A 125 -17.60 5.64 0.31
C LYS A 125 -17.17 4.25 -0.17
N TRP A 126 -17.70 3.20 0.46
CA TRP A 126 -17.38 1.82 0.12
C TRP A 126 -17.84 1.42 -1.29
N ILE A 127 -19.01 1.86 -1.72
CA ILE A 127 -19.54 1.58 -3.07
C ILE A 127 -18.71 2.31 -4.10
N VAL A 128 -18.46 3.61 -3.89
CA VAL A 128 -17.69 4.44 -4.82
C VAL A 128 -16.25 3.93 -4.96
N GLN A 129 -15.61 3.53 -3.87
CA GLN A 129 -14.28 2.91 -3.93
C GLN A 129 -14.26 1.63 -4.77
N LYS A 130 -15.28 0.78 -4.67
CA LYS A 130 -15.37 -0.44 -5.50
C LYS A 130 -15.63 -0.12 -6.96
N MET A 131 -16.46 0.87 -7.26
CA MET A 131 -16.68 1.30 -8.65
C MET A 131 -15.42 1.87 -9.29
N VAL A 132 -14.67 2.70 -8.56
CA VAL A 132 -13.36 3.20 -9.01
C VAL A 132 -12.37 2.06 -9.24
N LEU A 133 -12.31 1.11 -8.32
CA LEU A 133 -11.43 -0.05 -8.45
C LEU A 133 -11.80 -0.90 -9.68
N LEU A 134 -13.09 -1.13 -9.91
CA LEU A 134 -13.61 -1.83 -11.07
C LEU A 134 -13.23 -1.12 -12.39
N GLY A 135 -13.41 0.20 -12.44
CA GLY A 135 -13.01 1.02 -13.60
C GLY A 135 -11.52 0.93 -13.88
N LEU A 136 -10.69 1.02 -12.83
CA LEU A 136 -9.23 0.88 -12.96
C LEU A 136 -8.83 -0.52 -13.43
N MET A 137 -9.44 -1.57 -12.89
CA MET A 137 -9.19 -2.94 -13.35
C MET A 137 -9.50 -3.09 -14.84
N PHE A 138 -10.61 -2.52 -15.30
CA PHE A 138 -10.98 -2.56 -16.71
C PHE A 138 -9.98 -1.80 -17.60
N ILE A 139 -9.57 -0.59 -17.19
CA ILE A 139 -8.65 0.26 -17.95
C ILE A 139 -7.26 -0.38 -18.07
N TYR A 140 -6.70 -0.84 -16.96
CA TYR A 140 -5.31 -1.31 -16.92
C TYR A 140 -5.16 -2.78 -17.33
N PHE A 141 -6.10 -3.64 -16.96
CA PHE A 141 -5.96 -5.10 -17.18
C PHE A 141 -6.88 -5.65 -18.26
N LYS A 142 -7.85 -4.86 -18.74
CA LYS A 142 -8.92 -5.30 -19.67
C LYS A 142 -9.67 -6.56 -19.19
N LYS A 143 -9.54 -6.89 -17.91
CA LYS A 143 -10.18 -8.02 -17.23
C LYS A 143 -10.75 -7.53 -15.91
N VAL A 144 -11.91 -8.05 -15.53
CA VAL A 144 -12.55 -7.72 -14.27
C VAL A 144 -12.74 -9.01 -13.47
N ASN A 145 -12.17 -9.05 -12.28
CA ASN A 145 -12.38 -10.14 -11.35
C ASN A 145 -13.34 -9.69 -10.23
N LEU A 146 -14.61 -10.05 -10.36
CA LEU A 146 -15.63 -9.69 -9.39
C LEU A 146 -15.39 -10.32 -8.01
N ILE A 147 -14.82 -11.52 -7.97
CA ILE A 147 -14.51 -12.21 -6.70
C ILE A 147 -13.49 -11.40 -5.92
N SER A 148 -12.40 -10.97 -6.57
CA SER A 148 -11.40 -10.08 -5.94
C SER A 148 -12.01 -8.79 -5.43
N LEU A 149 -12.96 -8.22 -6.16
CA LEU A 149 -13.61 -6.98 -5.78
C LEU A 149 -14.47 -7.13 -4.51
N PHE A 150 -15.24 -8.24 -4.42
CA PHE A 150 -16.08 -8.50 -3.25
C PHE A 150 -15.26 -8.81 -2.00
N PHE A 151 -14.25 -9.64 -2.13
CA PHE A 151 -13.41 -10.07 -1.02
C PHE A 151 -12.21 -9.18 -0.74
N PHE A 152 -12.08 -8.06 -1.45
CA PHE A 152 -10.96 -7.11 -1.36
C PHE A 152 -10.51 -6.80 0.08
N ASN A 153 -11.45 -6.50 0.98
CA ASN A 153 -11.12 -6.16 2.37
C ASN A 153 -10.59 -7.37 3.17
N ILE A 154 -11.06 -8.57 2.86
CA ILE A 154 -10.62 -9.80 3.52
C ILE A 154 -9.22 -10.14 3.02
N PHE A 155 -9.02 -10.16 1.72
CA PHE A 155 -7.71 -10.42 1.11
C PHE A 155 -6.66 -9.41 1.57
N ARG A 156 -6.99 -8.12 1.65
CA ARG A 156 -6.07 -7.10 2.16
C ARG A 156 -5.55 -7.42 3.57
N LYS A 157 -6.41 -7.87 4.48
CA LYS A 157 -6.01 -8.27 5.83
C LYS A 157 -5.15 -9.53 5.82
N LEU A 158 -5.54 -10.52 5.02
CA LEU A 158 -4.78 -11.77 4.88
C LEU A 158 -3.37 -11.51 4.32
N TYR A 159 -3.25 -10.68 3.29
CA TYR A 159 -1.93 -10.28 2.75
C TYR A 159 -1.05 -9.57 3.79
N GLY A 160 -1.65 -8.71 4.63
CA GLY A 160 -0.92 -8.07 5.71
C GLY A 160 -0.40 -9.06 6.75
N LEU A 161 -1.20 -10.07 7.10
CA LEU A 161 -0.78 -11.14 8.00
C LEU A 161 0.30 -12.03 7.37
N ILE A 162 0.12 -12.45 6.12
CA ILE A 162 1.11 -13.25 5.38
C ILE A 162 2.43 -12.48 5.29
N PHE A 163 2.39 -11.17 5.04
CA PHE A 163 3.58 -10.33 5.00
C PHE A 163 4.32 -10.33 6.34
N LEU A 164 3.62 -10.13 7.46
CA LEU A 164 4.22 -10.13 8.79
C LEU A 164 4.78 -11.50 9.19
N PHE A 165 4.01 -12.57 8.96
CA PHE A 165 4.47 -13.93 9.27
C PHE A 165 5.59 -14.40 8.33
N GLY A 166 5.51 -14.04 7.05
CA GLY A 166 6.54 -14.36 6.07
C GLY A 166 7.92 -13.79 6.46
N PHE A 167 7.93 -12.59 7.04
CA PHE A 167 9.15 -11.97 7.56
C PHE A 167 9.76 -12.81 8.70
N ILE A 168 8.94 -13.20 9.67
CA ILE A 168 9.37 -14.01 10.82
C ILE A 168 9.85 -15.40 10.39
N VAL A 169 9.13 -16.04 9.47
CA VAL A 169 9.46 -17.39 9.00
C VAL A 169 10.73 -17.40 8.14
N GLN A 170 10.96 -16.38 7.34
CA GLN A 170 12.15 -16.29 6.50
C GLN A 170 13.43 -16.14 7.34
N ASP A 171 13.37 -15.38 8.43
CA ASP A 171 14.49 -15.27 9.37
C ASP A 171 14.76 -16.60 10.10
N LEU A 172 13.70 -17.38 10.40
CA LEU A 172 13.82 -18.71 11.02
C LEU A 172 14.36 -19.80 10.08
N ILE A 173 14.17 -19.66 8.77
CA ILE A 173 14.67 -20.62 7.77
C ILE A 173 16.13 -20.34 7.39
N ASN A 174 16.57 -19.08 7.54
CA ASN A 174 17.92 -18.64 7.23
C ASN A 174 18.89 -18.75 8.43
N LEU A 175 18.40 -19.20 9.59
CA LEU A 175 19.18 -19.60 10.77
C LEU A 175 19.47 -21.10 10.74
#